data_3b6ff3abc4a2bef3d2e45de44b8203eb
#
_entry.id   3b6ff3abc4a2bef3d2e45de44b8203eb
#
_cell.length_a   1.000
_cell.length_b   1.000
_cell.length_c   1.000
_cell.angle_alpha   90.00
_cell.angle_beta   90.00
_cell.angle_gamma   90.00
#
_symmetry.space_group_name_H-M   'P 1'
#
loop_
_entity.id
_entity.type
_entity.pdbx_description
1 polymer ?
#
loop_
_entity_poly.entity_id
_entity_poly.type
_entity_poly.pdbx_seq_one_letter_code
_entity_poly.pdbx_strand_id
1 'polypeptide(L)'
;MKVSTIPDHILDLPISGINLRANTLREELGNDPTLLVFVRHFGCIFCREMIADIAHAAETVPNYPSTLFFYQGTLEDGHEFFPRLWRKARAIADLPKTFYNAFGLERGSLLQMFGPEVWACGVRAAAKGHFIGLPVGDPWTMPGLFYVQANQILWQHDFKHAGDHPDFEHLPAQLATVQRTTSAMLVS
;
A
#
# COMPACT_ATOMS: atom_id res chain seq x y z
N MET A 1 -7.98 -2.46 16.99
CA MET A 1 -7.33 -1.27 17.63
C MET A 1 -6.55 -0.57 16.53
N LYS A 2 -6.90 0.66 16.17
CA LYS A 2 -6.15 1.41 15.13
C LYS A 2 -4.78 1.74 15.69
N VAL A 3 -3.72 1.29 15.01
CA VAL A 3 -2.34 1.62 15.38
C VAL A 3 -2.13 3.08 15.00
N SER A 4 -1.91 3.93 16.00
CA SER A 4 -1.63 5.36 15.78
C SER A 4 -0.15 5.65 15.54
N THR A 5 0.73 4.72 15.91
CA THR A 5 2.18 4.81 15.75
C THR A 5 2.78 3.49 15.34
N ILE A 6 3.82 3.54 14.54
CA ILE A 6 4.63 2.36 14.19
C ILE A 6 5.64 2.15 15.33
N PRO A 7 5.69 0.97 15.96
CA PRO A 7 6.64 0.69 17.03
C PRO A 7 8.09 0.77 16.54
N ASP A 8 9.01 1.24 17.40
CA ASP A 8 10.43 1.39 17.05
C ASP A 8 11.07 0.08 16.58
N HIS A 9 10.76 -1.04 17.24
CA HIS A 9 11.29 -2.35 16.86
C HIS A 9 10.84 -2.79 15.46
N ILE A 10 9.73 -2.26 14.91
CA ILE A 10 9.29 -2.50 13.53
C ILE A 10 10.01 -1.56 12.56
N LEU A 11 10.20 -0.30 12.96
CA LEU A 11 10.95 0.67 12.16
C LEU A 11 12.42 0.27 11.97
N ASP A 12 13.03 -0.34 12.97
CA ASP A 12 14.43 -0.74 12.95
C ASP A 12 14.69 -2.12 12.30
N LEU A 13 13.62 -2.79 11.81
CA LEU A 13 13.77 -4.03 11.08
C LEU A 13 14.54 -3.81 9.77
N PRO A 14 15.46 -4.72 9.43
CA PRO A 14 16.08 -4.74 8.13
C PRO A 14 15.07 -5.02 7.04
N ILE A 15 15.20 -4.33 5.92
CA ILE A 15 14.34 -4.47 4.75
C ILE A 15 15.12 -4.91 3.54
N SER A 16 14.46 -5.64 2.64
CA SER A 16 14.95 -5.98 1.32
C SER A 16 13.83 -5.86 0.30
N GLY A 17 14.18 -5.47 -0.93
CA GLY A 17 13.12 -5.20 -1.91
C GLY A 17 13.62 -4.52 -3.18
N ILE A 18 12.71 -3.84 -3.86
CA ILE A 18 12.89 -3.20 -5.15
C ILE A 18 13.14 -1.69 -4.96
N ASN A 19 14.16 -1.15 -5.61
CA ASN A 19 14.45 0.29 -5.66
C ASN A 19 14.51 0.97 -4.27
N LEU A 20 14.84 0.22 -3.21
CA LEU A 20 15.00 0.77 -1.87
C LEU A 20 16.22 1.66 -1.79
N ARG A 21 16.19 2.67 -0.91
CA ARG A 21 17.24 3.66 -0.68
C ARG A 21 18.03 3.39 0.58
N ALA A 22 17.50 2.52 1.46
CA ALA A 22 18.04 2.27 2.78
C ALA A 22 17.89 0.79 3.19
N ASN A 23 18.46 0.44 4.35
CA ASN A 23 18.51 -0.93 4.85
C ASN A 23 17.51 -1.22 5.97
N THR A 24 16.91 -0.20 6.56
CA THR A 24 15.86 -0.32 7.58
C THR A 24 14.62 0.45 7.16
N LEU A 25 13.45 0.08 7.71
CA LEU A 25 12.22 0.80 7.42
C LEU A 25 12.30 2.26 7.87
N ARG A 26 12.92 2.54 9.02
CA ARG A 26 13.13 3.89 9.56
C ARG A 26 13.87 4.78 8.56
N GLU A 27 15.01 4.30 8.07
CA GLU A 27 15.84 5.04 7.13
C GLU A 27 15.13 5.21 5.76
N GLU A 28 14.38 4.19 5.31
CA GLU A 28 13.65 4.23 4.05
C GLU A 28 12.51 5.25 4.07
N LEU A 29 11.82 5.40 5.21
CA LEU A 29 10.78 6.40 5.42
C LEU A 29 11.37 7.81 5.58
N GLY A 30 12.45 7.95 6.34
CA GLY A 30 12.99 9.25 6.72
C GLY A 30 11.97 10.09 7.49
N ASN A 31 11.98 11.41 7.24
CA ASN A 31 11.04 12.36 7.87
C ASN A 31 9.91 12.81 6.94
N ASP A 32 9.98 12.46 5.67
CA ASP A 32 8.99 12.88 4.68
C ASP A 32 7.74 12.01 4.74
N PRO A 33 6.55 12.61 4.58
CA PRO A 33 5.32 11.85 4.53
C PRO A 33 5.32 10.84 3.38
N THR A 34 4.99 9.59 3.70
CA THR A 34 5.02 8.46 2.76
C THR A 34 3.72 7.68 2.78
N LEU A 35 3.22 7.32 1.61
CA LEU A 35 2.08 6.43 1.42
C LEU A 35 2.58 4.98 1.43
N LEU A 36 2.19 4.21 2.45
CA LEU A 36 2.48 2.78 2.54
C LEU A 36 1.33 1.99 1.92
N VAL A 37 1.65 1.09 1.02
CA VAL A 37 0.68 0.31 0.24
C VAL A 37 0.96 -1.17 0.40
N PHE A 38 0.10 -1.87 1.13
CA PHE A 38 0.21 -3.31 1.34
C PHE A 38 -0.60 -4.06 0.27
N VAL A 39 0.11 -4.75 -0.60
CA VAL A 39 -0.45 -5.50 -1.72
C VAL A 39 -0.89 -6.88 -1.23
N ARG A 40 -2.08 -7.35 -1.60
CA ARG A 40 -2.59 -8.67 -1.18
C ARG A 40 -1.76 -9.83 -1.73
N HIS A 41 -1.80 -10.00 -3.04
CA HIS A 41 -1.02 -11.00 -3.78
C HIS A 41 -0.91 -10.58 -5.26
N PHE A 42 0.08 -11.05 -5.98
CA PHE A 42 0.37 -10.61 -7.35
C PHE A 42 -0.65 -11.04 -8.42
N GLY A 43 -1.42 -12.09 -8.14
CA GLY A 43 -2.54 -12.49 -8.99
C GLY A 43 -3.81 -11.66 -8.82
N CYS A 44 -3.85 -10.72 -7.87
CA CYS A 44 -5.02 -9.90 -7.59
C CYS A 44 -5.19 -8.80 -8.66
N ILE A 45 -6.33 -8.84 -9.36
CA ILE A 45 -6.68 -7.82 -10.36
C ILE A 45 -6.73 -6.41 -9.75
N PHE A 46 -7.28 -6.26 -8.54
CA PHE A 46 -7.39 -4.98 -7.83
C PHE A 46 -6.04 -4.43 -7.38
N CYS A 47 -5.10 -5.32 -7.00
CA CYS A 47 -3.75 -4.90 -6.66
C CYS A 47 -3.01 -4.36 -7.87
N ARG A 48 -3.20 -4.97 -9.03
CA ARG A 48 -2.62 -4.49 -10.30
C ARG A 48 -3.20 -3.14 -10.70
N GLU A 49 -4.54 -2.99 -10.61
CA GLU A 49 -5.23 -1.71 -10.82
C GLU A 49 -4.70 -0.64 -9.87
N MET A 50 -4.65 -0.91 -8.57
CA MET A 50 -4.16 0.01 -7.54
C MET A 50 -2.74 0.48 -7.82
N ILE A 51 -1.81 -0.42 -8.16
CA ILE A 51 -0.43 -0.05 -8.47
C ILE A 51 -0.36 0.81 -9.73
N ALA A 52 -1.13 0.49 -10.77
CA ALA A 52 -1.16 1.25 -12.01
C ALA A 52 -1.78 2.64 -11.82
N ASP A 53 -2.86 2.74 -11.05
CA ASP A 53 -3.52 4.01 -10.74
C ASP A 53 -2.61 4.91 -9.88
N ILE A 54 -1.89 4.34 -8.89
CA ILE A 54 -0.87 5.08 -8.11
C ILE A 54 0.29 5.54 -9.01
N ALA A 55 0.76 4.68 -9.92
CA ALA A 55 1.83 5.03 -10.84
C ALA A 55 1.43 6.22 -11.73
N HIS A 56 0.21 6.17 -12.28
CA HIS A 56 -0.35 7.26 -13.08
C HIS A 56 -0.46 8.56 -12.27
N ALA A 57 -1.06 8.50 -11.09
CA ALA A 57 -1.21 9.66 -10.21
C ALA A 57 0.15 10.24 -9.79
N ALA A 58 1.13 9.40 -9.48
CA ALA A 58 2.48 9.84 -9.11
C ALA A 58 3.23 10.55 -10.26
N GLU A 59 2.86 10.31 -11.51
CA GLU A 59 3.46 10.92 -12.69
C GLU A 59 2.69 12.18 -13.16
N THR A 60 1.40 12.28 -12.86
CA THR A 60 0.52 13.33 -13.38
C THR A 60 0.11 14.36 -12.34
N VAL A 61 0.02 13.99 -11.07
CA VAL A 61 -0.42 14.88 -9.99
C VAL A 61 0.79 15.54 -9.31
N PRO A 62 0.87 16.87 -9.29
CA PRO A 62 1.96 17.58 -8.62
C PRO A 62 2.03 17.26 -7.12
N ASN A 63 3.25 17.12 -6.59
CA ASN A 63 3.50 16.84 -5.17
C ASN A 63 2.84 15.55 -4.66
N TYR A 64 2.71 14.54 -5.52
CA TYR A 64 2.24 13.23 -5.09
C TYR A 64 3.15 12.67 -3.99
N PRO A 65 2.59 12.10 -2.90
CA PRO A 65 3.40 11.61 -1.80
C PRO A 65 4.35 10.48 -2.24
N SER A 66 5.51 10.42 -1.61
CA SER A 66 6.39 9.27 -1.75
C SER A 66 5.62 7.98 -1.46
N THR A 67 5.79 6.94 -2.27
CA THR A 67 5.05 5.69 -2.11
C THR A 67 5.99 4.53 -1.88
N LEU A 68 5.64 3.65 -0.94
CA LEU A 68 6.38 2.44 -0.58
C LEU A 68 5.41 1.26 -0.52
N PHE A 69 5.61 0.28 -1.38
CA PHE A 69 4.80 -0.93 -1.42
C PHE A 69 5.36 -2.00 -0.48
N PHE A 70 4.47 -2.84 0.04
CA PHE A 70 4.80 -4.10 0.73
C PHE A 70 4.13 -5.25 -0.01
N TYR A 71 4.84 -6.35 -0.18
CA TYR A 71 4.31 -7.53 -0.88
C TYR A 71 4.74 -8.83 -0.23
N GLN A 72 3.89 -9.86 -0.34
CA GLN A 72 4.07 -11.19 0.24
C GLN A 72 4.75 -12.11 -0.80
N GLY A 73 6.01 -11.88 -1.09
CA GLY A 73 6.77 -12.65 -2.07
C GLY A 73 8.26 -12.53 -1.86
N THR A 74 9.02 -13.24 -2.67
CA THR A 74 10.47 -13.16 -2.72
C THR A 74 10.95 -11.92 -3.46
N LEU A 75 12.24 -11.61 -3.37
CA LEU A 75 12.86 -10.55 -4.19
C LEU A 75 12.68 -10.80 -5.69
N GLU A 76 12.80 -12.05 -6.12
CA GLU A 76 12.65 -12.46 -7.52
C GLU A 76 11.22 -12.19 -8.01
N ASP A 77 10.20 -12.59 -7.23
CA ASP A 77 8.81 -12.31 -7.53
C ASP A 77 8.55 -10.80 -7.73
N GLY A 78 9.12 -9.98 -6.85
CA GLY A 78 8.99 -8.52 -6.93
C GLY A 78 9.68 -7.93 -8.16
N HIS A 79 10.90 -8.38 -8.49
CA HIS A 79 11.64 -7.96 -9.69
C HIS A 79 10.92 -8.33 -10.98
N GLU A 80 10.17 -9.41 -11.00
CA GLU A 80 9.37 -9.81 -12.15
C GLU A 80 8.06 -9.00 -12.25
N PHE A 81 7.43 -8.68 -11.12
CA PHE A 81 6.09 -8.11 -11.08
C PHE A 81 6.06 -6.58 -11.22
N PHE A 82 6.79 -5.84 -10.36
CA PHE A 82 6.67 -4.38 -10.28
C PHE A 82 7.08 -3.65 -11.56
N PRO A 83 8.18 -4.01 -12.27
CA PRO A 83 8.58 -3.29 -13.47
C PRO A 83 7.57 -3.34 -14.63
N ARG A 84 6.65 -4.32 -14.61
CA ARG A 84 5.58 -4.45 -15.61
C ARG A 84 4.45 -3.42 -15.39
N LEU A 85 4.30 -2.93 -14.15
CA LEU A 85 3.26 -1.98 -13.76
C LEU A 85 3.86 -0.59 -13.52
N TRP A 86 4.96 -0.53 -12.77
CA TRP A 86 5.64 0.72 -12.45
C TRP A 86 7.13 0.49 -12.17
N ARG A 87 7.99 0.88 -13.11
CA ARG A 87 9.45 0.68 -13.00
C ARG A 87 10.10 1.42 -11.83
N LYS A 88 9.51 2.54 -11.41
CA LYS A 88 10.01 3.37 -10.30
C LYS A 88 9.46 2.95 -8.94
N ALA A 89 8.60 1.94 -8.88
CA ALA A 89 8.01 1.47 -7.63
C ALA A 89 9.11 1.06 -6.65
N ARG A 90 9.02 1.58 -5.42
CA ARG A 90 9.81 1.10 -4.28
C ARG A 90 8.96 0.07 -3.55
N ALA A 91 9.49 -1.12 -3.29
CA ALA A 91 8.71 -2.19 -2.71
C ALA A 91 9.53 -3.07 -1.77
N ILE A 92 8.99 -3.39 -0.60
CA ILE A 92 9.59 -4.26 0.42
C ILE A 92 9.00 -5.65 0.29
N ALA A 93 9.87 -6.66 0.23
CA ALA A 93 9.52 -8.07 0.31
C ALA A 93 9.23 -8.44 1.79
N ASP A 94 8.00 -8.84 2.08
CA ASP A 94 7.57 -9.26 3.43
C ASP A 94 6.91 -10.65 3.38
N LEU A 95 7.65 -11.63 2.90
CA LEU A 95 7.17 -13.02 2.81
C LEU A 95 6.68 -13.57 4.16
N PRO A 96 7.35 -13.29 5.31
CA PRO A 96 6.88 -13.71 6.63
C PRO A 96 5.68 -12.91 7.15
N LYS A 97 5.24 -11.88 6.45
CA LYS A 97 4.17 -10.96 6.84
C LYS A 97 4.42 -10.21 8.16
N THR A 98 5.68 -9.90 8.45
CA THR A 98 6.05 -9.19 9.68
C THR A 98 5.47 -7.79 9.72
N PHE A 99 5.60 -7.04 8.62
CA PHE A 99 5.01 -5.71 8.49
C PHE A 99 3.49 -5.77 8.37
N TYR A 100 2.93 -6.74 7.61
CA TYR A 100 1.47 -6.93 7.53
C TYR A 100 0.86 -7.12 8.92
N ASN A 101 1.46 -7.97 9.76
CA ASN A 101 0.99 -8.22 11.12
C ASN A 101 1.14 -6.98 12.02
N ALA A 102 2.27 -6.26 11.89
CA ALA A 102 2.52 -5.05 12.67
C ALA A 102 1.52 -3.93 12.36
N PHE A 103 1.03 -3.85 11.10
CA PHE A 103 0.00 -2.90 10.68
C PHE A 103 -1.43 -3.43 10.87
N GLY A 104 -1.60 -4.59 11.50
CA GLY A 104 -2.91 -5.17 11.82
C GLY A 104 -3.70 -5.60 10.60
N LEU A 105 -3.03 -5.99 9.51
CA LEU A 105 -3.69 -6.46 8.31
C LEU A 105 -4.06 -7.94 8.45
N GLU A 106 -5.36 -8.16 8.62
CA GLU A 106 -5.95 -9.47 8.86
C GLU A 106 -6.45 -10.14 7.56
N ARG A 107 -6.89 -11.37 7.68
CA ARG A 107 -7.56 -12.08 6.59
C ARG A 107 -8.99 -11.57 6.43
N GLY A 108 -9.38 -11.31 5.20
CA GLY A 108 -10.75 -10.90 4.87
C GLY A 108 -11.77 -12.03 4.99
N SER A 109 -13.01 -11.67 5.21
CA SER A 109 -14.16 -12.59 5.16
C SER A 109 -14.50 -12.97 3.72
N LEU A 110 -15.28 -14.04 3.54
CA LEU A 110 -15.80 -14.45 2.22
C LEU A 110 -16.55 -13.31 1.50
N LEU A 111 -17.35 -12.52 2.22
CA LEU A 111 -18.10 -11.41 1.66
C LEU A 111 -17.19 -10.27 1.16
N GLN A 112 -16.13 -9.97 1.91
CA GLN A 112 -15.13 -8.96 1.52
C GLN A 112 -14.31 -9.39 0.31
N MET A 113 -14.19 -10.70 0.06
CA MET A 113 -13.40 -11.27 -1.02
C MET A 113 -14.21 -11.51 -2.29
N PHE A 114 -15.48 -11.89 -2.17
CA PHE A 114 -16.32 -12.38 -3.27
C PHE A 114 -17.72 -11.75 -3.29
N GLY A 115 -17.99 -10.71 -2.50
CA GLY A 115 -19.29 -10.04 -2.46
C GLY A 115 -19.67 -9.36 -3.79
N PRO A 116 -20.94 -8.94 -3.95
CA PRO A 116 -21.43 -8.29 -5.18
C PRO A 116 -20.63 -7.03 -5.57
N GLU A 117 -20.19 -6.26 -4.58
CA GLU A 117 -19.38 -5.06 -4.79
C GLU A 117 -18.00 -5.39 -5.38
N VAL A 118 -17.42 -6.54 -5.00
CA VAL A 118 -16.14 -7.04 -5.55
C VAL A 118 -16.30 -7.38 -7.04
N TRP A 119 -17.43 -7.95 -7.45
CA TRP A 119 -17.71 -8.25 -8.85
C TRP A 119 -17.80 -6.98 -9.71
N ALA A 120 -18.50 -5.94 -9.21
CA ALA A 120 -18.56 -4.64 -9.89
C ALA A 120 -17.16 -4.02 -10.06
N CYS A 121 -16.33 -4.07 -9.03
CA CYS A 121 -14.93 -3.64 -9.11
C CYS A 121 -14.10 -4.50 -10.07
N GLY A 122 -14.38 -5.80 -10.15
CA GLY A 122 -13.75 -6.72 -11.10
C GLY A 122 -14.00 -6.33 -12.55
N VAL A 123 -15.24 -5.95 -12.88
CA VAL A 123 -15.61 -5.45 -14.22
C VAL A 123 -14.85 -4.14 -14.52
N ARG A 124 -14.77 -3.21 -13.56
CA ARG A 124 -14.01 -1.97 -13.70
C ARG A 124 -12.53 -2.24 -14.01
N ALA A 125 -11.89 -3.08 -13.20
CA ALA A 125 -10.47 -3.41 -13.34
C ALA A 125 -10.19 -4.15 -14.67
N ALA A 126 -11.08 -5.05 -15.10
CA ALA A 126 -10.99 -5.73 -16.38
C ALA A 126 -11.13 -4.75 -17.57
N ALA A 127 -12.01 -3.76 -17.48
CA ALA A 127 -12.16 -2.72 -18.48
C ALA A 127 -10.90 -1.84 -18.62
N LYS A 128 -10.11 -1.69 -17.54
CA LYS A 128 -8.77 -1.05 -17.55
C LYS A 128 -7.65 -1.97 -18.07
N GLY A 129 -7.97 -3.20 -18.52
CA GLY A 129 -6.99 -4.15 -19.06
C GLY A 129 -6.23 -4.98 -18.02
N HIS A 130 -6.68 -4.99 -16.77
CA HIS A 130 -6.10 -5.83 -15.73
C HIS A 130 -6.75 -7.21 -15.71
N PHE A 131 -5.95 -8.26 -15.48
CA PHE A 131 -6.42 -9.64 -15.45
C PHE A 131 -5.94 -10.36 -14.18
N ILE A 132 -6.70 -11.38 -13.79
CA ILE A 132 -6.33 -12.28 -12.70
C ILE A 132 -5.10 -13.08 -13.13
N GLY A 133 -4.10 -13.14 -12.25
CA GLY A 133 -2.88 -13.93 -12.44
C GLY A 133 -2.74 -15.02 -11.39
N LEU A 134 -1.61 -15.72 -11.43
CA LEU A 134 -1.25 -16.69 -10.40
C LEU A 134 -1.01 -15.97 -9.07
N PRO A 135 -1.56 -16.46 -7.95
CA PRO A 135 -1.36 -15.85 -6.66
C PRO A 135 0.07 -16.10 -6.15
N VAL A 136 0.81 -15.02 -5.89
CA VAL A 136 2.02 -15.02 -5.08
C VAL A 136 1.67 -14.27 -3.79
N GLY A 137 1.74 -14.96 -2.66
CA GLY A 137 1.25 -14.47 -1.37
C GLY A 137 -0.09 -15.09 -0.93
N ASP A 138 -0.57 -14.72 0.25
CA ASP A 138 -1.85 -15.18 0.81
C ASP A 138 -3.02 -14.41 0.20
N PRO A 139 -3.87 -15.04 -0.64
CA PRO A 139 -4.97 -14.36 -1.32
C PRO A 139 -6.08 -13.89 -0.36
N TRP A 140 -6.09 -14.32 0.88
CA TRP A 140 -7.06 -13.92 1.89
C TRP A 140 -6.65 -12.69 2.69
N THR A 141 -5.39 -12.27 2.62
CA THR A 141 -4.95 -11.04 3.32
C THR A 141 -5.64 -9.81 2.71
N MET A 142 -6.20 -8.95 3.55
CA MET A 142 -6.77 -7.68 3.10
C MET A 142 -5.67 -6.70 2.70
N PRO A 143 -5.93 -5.80 1.74
CA PRO A 143 -4.98 -4.74 1.41
C PRO A 143 -4.88 -3.73 2.54
N GLY A 144 -3.80 -2.96 2.56
CA GLY A 144 -3.62 -1.86 3.49
C GLY A 144 -3.12 -0.61 2.79
N LEU A 145 -3.60 0.55 3.24
CA LEU A 145 -3.17 1.85 2.73
C LEU A 145 -3.05 2.81 3.92
N PHE A 146 -1.82 3.27 4.17
CA PHE A 146 -1.50 4.12 5.30
C PHE A 146 -0.68 5.32 4.85
N TYR A 147 -1.00 6.51 5.36
CA TYR A 147 -0.16 7.68 5.19
C TYR A 147 0.58 7.95 6.49
N VAL A 148 1.90 7.90 6.43
CA VAL A 148 2.75 7.95 7.61
C VAL A 148 3.76 9.09 7.49
N GLN A 149 4.18 9.65 8.63
CA GLN A 149 5.31 10.56 8.72
C GLN A 149 6.16 10.17 9.94
N ALA A 150 7.43 9.90 9.72
CA ALA A 150 8.31 9.31 10.72
C ALA A 150 7.69 8.01 11.30
N ASN A 151 7.33 7.99 12.58
CA ASN A 151 6.67 6.86 13.22
C ASN A 151 5.15 7.04 13.38
N GLN A 152 4.55 8.14 12.91
CA GLN A 152 3.12 8.42 13.09
C GLN A 152 2.30 7.98 11.89
N ILE A 153 1.19 7.29 12.16
CA ILE A 153 0.16 6.99 11.16
C ILE A 153 -0.83 8.14 11.18
N LEU A 154 -0.77 8.99 10.14
CA LEU A 154 -1.60 10.18 10.00
C LEU A 154 -2.98 9.85 9.43
N TRP A 155 -3.04 8.86 8.54
CA TRP A 155 -4.27 8.43 7.90
C TRP A 155 -4.20 6.95 7.50
N GLN A 156 -5.37 6.31 7.45
CA GLN A 156 -5.55 4.92 7.00
C GLN A 156 -6.84 4.82 6.18
N HIS A 157 -6.79 4.12 5.07
CA HIS A 157 -7.99 3.73 4.32
C HIS A 157 -8.66 2.52 4.97
N ASP A 158 -9.96 2.61 5.20
CA ASP A 158 -10.77 1.53 5.78
C ASP A 158 -11.40 0.70 4.66
N PHE A 159 -10.69 -0.34 4.23
CA PHE A 159 -11.13 -1.21 3.14
C PHE A 159 -12.39 -1.99 3.53
N LYS A 160 -13.50 -1.74 2.84
CA LYS A 160 -14.76 -2.48 3.02
C LYS A 160 -14.69 -3.85 2.35
N HIS A 161 -14.01 -3.93 1.21
CA HIS A 161 -13.80 -5.16 0.42
C HIS A 161 -12.51 -5.08 -0.41
N ALA A 162 -12.14 -6.19 -1.05
CA ALA A 162 -10.86 -6.35 -1.73
C ALA A 162 -10.61 -5.39 -2.91
N GLY A 163 -11.65 -4.86 -3.52
CA GLY A 163 -11.56 -3.91 -4.65
C GLY A 163 -11.87 -2.46 -4.27
N ASP A 164 -12.01 -2.17 -2.97
CA ASP A 164 -12.28 -0.83 -2.44
C ASP A 164 -10.97 -0.07 -2.26
N HIS A 165 -10.68 0.87 -3.14
CA HIS A 165 -9.54 1.78 -2.99
C HIS A 165 -9.96 3.22 -3.34
N PRO A 166 -9.30 4.22 -2.77
CA PRO A 166 -9.64 5.62 -3.01
C PRO A 166 -9.29 6.04 -4.44
N ASP A 167 -9.80 7.19 -4.85
CA ASP A 167 -9.34 7.89 -6.04
C ASP A 167 -7.94 8.44 -5.79
N PHE A 168 -6.93 7.84 -6.43
CA PHE A 168 -5.53 8.18 -6.22
C PHE A 168 -5.14 9.55 -6.80
N GLU A 169 -5.87 10.08 -7.78
CA GLU A 169 -5.60 11.44 -8.29
C GLU A 169 -6.03 12.52 -7.29
N HIS A 170 -7.11 12.28 -6.54
CA HIS A 170 -7.63 13.20 -5.52
C HIS A 170 -7.07 12.94 -4.11
N LEU A 171 -6.42 11.81 -3.90
CA LEU A 171 -5.85 11.42 -2.59
C LEU A 171 -4.88 12.47 -2.03
N PRO A 172 -3.95 13.08 -2.78
CA PRO A 172 -3.02 14.08 -2.23
C PRO A 172 -3.71 15.27 -1.59
N ALA A 173 -4.82 15.75 -2.14
CA ALA A 173 -5.59 16.86 -1.56
C ALA A 173 -6.20 16.48 -0.20
N GLN A 174 -6.71 15.24 -0.08
CA GLN A 174 -7.21 14.70 1.18
C GLN A 174 -6.09 14.59 2.22
N LEU A 175 -4.94 14.03 1.86
CA LEU A 175 -3.78 13.83 2.74
C LEU A 175 -3.18 15.15 3.21
N ALA A 176 -3.11 16.17 2.35
CA ALA A 176 -2.66 17.50 2.73
C ALA A 176 -3.55 18.16 3.80
N THR A 177 -4.85 17.85 3.80
CA THR A 177 -5.76 18.32 4.86
C THR A 177 -5.50 17.62 6.18
N VAL A 178 -5.29 16.30 6.17
CA VAL A 178 -4.93 15.52 7.35
C VAL A 178 -3.62 16.04 7.96
N GLN A 179 -2.59 16.26 7.16
CA GLN A 179 -1.30 16.74 7.62
C GLN A 179 -1.38 18.12 8.30
N ARG A 180 -2.14 19.06 7.73
CA ARG A 180 -2.36 20.38 8.34
C ARG A 180 -3.05 20.29 9.69
N THR A 181 -4.07 19.43 9.81
CA THR A 181 -4.80 19.24 11.07
C THR A 181 -3.89 18.65 12.15
N THR A 182 -3.08 17.66 11.81
CA THR A 182 -2.13 17.03 12.75
C THR A 182 -1.06 18.02 13.20
N SER A 183 -0.49 18.80 12.29
CA SER A 183 0.51 19.82 12.63
C SER A 183 -0.05 20.91 13.56
N ALA A 184 -1.29 21.32 13.37
CA ALA A 184 -1.96 22.30 14.26
C ALA A 184 -2.18 21.76 15.67
N MET A 185 -2.46 20.46 15.83
CA MET A 185 -2.65 19.82 17.14
C MET A 185 -1.35 19.63 17.93
N LEU A 186 -0.20 19.56 17.26
CA LEU A 186 1.10 19.38 17.90
C LEU A 186 1.72 20.70 18.40
N VAL A 187 1.19 21.85 17.97
CA VAL A 187 1.67 23.20 18.31
C VAL A 187 0.79 23.85 19.40
N SER A 188 -0.37 23.27 19.72
CA SER A 188 -1.27 23.70 20.79
C SER A 188 -1.00 22.97 22.12
#